data_68df4433cfcf5f9d4f70e00a4dbf1089
#
_entry.id   68df4433cfcf5f9d4f70e00a4dbf1089
#
_cell.length_a   1.000
_cell.length_b   1.000
_cell.length_c   1.000
_cell.angle_alpha   90.00
_cell.angle_beta   90.00
_cell.angle_gamma   90.00
#
_symmetry.space_group_name_H-M   'P 1'
#
loop_
_entity.id
_entity.type
_entity.pdbx_description
1 polymer ?
#
loop_
_entity_poly.entity_id
_entity_poly.type
_entity_poly.pdbx_seq_one_letter_code
_entity_poly.pdbx_strand_id
1 'polypeptide(L)' 'METFEKIREIIANQLDVADKNSITETSVITDDLGADSLDVVDLVMAIEDEFSVEIPEDQVENIKTVGDIVRYVEDKQ' A
#
# COMPACT_ATOMS: atom_id res chain seq x y z
N MET A 1 -5.34 3.98 13.29
CA MET A 1 -6.36 3.16 12.60
C MET A 1 -5.75 1.83 12.21
N GLU A 2 -6.47 0.76 12.47
CA GLU A 2 -5.95 -0.59 12.24
C GLU A 2 -5.61 -0.85 10.78
N THR A 3 -6.45 -0.37 9.86
CA THR A 3 -6.22 -0.59 8.43
C THR A 3 -4.92 0.06 7.98
N PHE A 4 -4.70 1.30 8.36
CA PHE A 4 -3.47 2.00 8.03
C PHE A 4 -2.26 1.29 8.63
N GLU A 5 -2.35 0.87 9.88
CA GLU A 5 -1.23 0.21 10.54
C GLU A 5 -0.85 -1.11 9.87
N LYS A 6 -1.85 -1.89 9.48
CA LYS A 6 -1.61 -3.14 8.76
C LYS A 6 -0.99 -2.89 7.39
N ILE A 7 -1.51 -1.92 6.66
CA ILE A 7 -0.99 -1.58 5.34
C ILE A 7 0.44 -1.06 5.46
N ARG A 8 0.71 -0.20 6.46
CA ARG A 8 2.06 0.30 6.70
C ARG A 8 3.04 -0.83 6.96
N GLU A 9 2.62 -1.82 7.74
CA GLU A 9 3.45 -2.98 8.05
C GLU A 9 3.73 -3.81 6.81
N ILE A 10 2.70 -4.02 5.97
CA ILE A 10 2.87 -4.74 4.71
C ILE A 10 3.85 -4.01 3.80
N ILE A 11 3.71 -2.69 3.69
CA ILE A 11 4.60 -1.87 2.87
C ILE A 11 6.03 -1.97 3.38
N ALA A 12 6.21 -1.86 4.69
CA ALA A 12 7.55 -1.94 5.27
C ALA A 12 8.22 -3.28 4.96
N ASN A 13 7.46 -4.36 5.02
CA ASN A 13 7.98 -5.69 4.72
C ASN A 13 8.28 -5.88 3.23
N GLN A 14 7.38 -5.43 2.37
CA GLN A 14 7.53 -5.61 0.92
C GLN A 14 8.64 -4.74 0.33
N LEU A 15 8.77 -3.54 0.82
CA LEU A 15 9.75 -2.59 0.31
C LEU A 15 11.01 -2.51 1.17
N ASP A 16 11.10 -3.34 2.19
CA ASP A 16 12.25 -3.41 3.09
C ASP A 16 12.58 -2.04 3.71
N VAL A 17 11.55 -1.35 4.18
CA VAL A 17 11.72 -0.06 4.85
C VAL A 17 12.16 -0.30 6.29
N ALA A 18 13.29 0.28 6.68
CA ALA A 18 13.88 0.04 8.01
C ALA A 18 13.02 0.62 9.14
N ASP A 19 12.39 1.76 8.90
CA ASP A 19 11.57 2.42 9.91
C ASP A 19 10.16 2.62 9.38
N LYS A 20 9.25 1.73 9.78
CA LYS A 20 7.86 1.81 9.34
C LYS A 20 7.17 3.09 9.82
N ASN A 21 7.66 3.70 10.87
CA ASN A 21 7.09 4.95 11.38
C ASN A 21 7.34 6.13 10.44
N SER A 22 8.26 6.00 9.50
CA SER A 22 8.48 7.03 8.47
C SER A 22 7.41 6.98 7.38
N ILE A 23 6.62 5.91 7.31
CA ILE A 23 5.57 5.75 6.32
C ILE A 23 4.31 6.43 6.84
N THR A 24 3.80 7.38 6.08
CA THR A 24 2.58 8.12 6.44
C THR A 24 1.55 7.99 5.33
N GLU A 25 0.32 8.44 5.59
CA GLU A 25 -0.74 8.39 4.58
C GLU A 25 -0.41 9.24 3.36
N THR A 26 0.40 10.27 3.51
CA THR A 26 0.79 11.14 2.40
C THR A 26 2.02 10.66 1.66
N SER A 27 2.67 9.60 2.15
CA SER A 27 3.86 9.04 1.47
C SER A 27 3.49 8.56 0.08
N VAL A 28 4.23 9.03 -0.92
CA VAL A 28 4.06 8.58 -2.31
C VAL A 28 4.86 7.29 -2.48
N ILE A 29 4.18 6.24 -2.90
CA ILE A 29 4.78 4.90 -2.91
C ILE A 29 6.03 4.86 -3.79
N THR A 30 5.97 5.46 -4.97
CA THR A 30 7.11 5.44 -5.89
C THR A 30 8.20 6.43 -5.51
N ASP A 31 7.81 7.67 -5.18
CA ASP A 31 8.77 8.75 -4.94
C ASP A 31 9.36 8.71 -3.52
N ASP A 32 8.51 8.52 -2.52
CA ASP A 32 8.95 8.57 -1.13
C ASP A 32 9.47 7.24 -0.63
N LEU A 33 8.91 6.15 -1.11
CA LEU A 33 9.27 4.80 -0.66
C LEU A 33 10.14 4.06 -1.67
N GLY A 34 10.36 4.64 -2.84
CA GLY A 34 11.29 4.10 -3.83
C GLY A 34 10.81 2.84 -4.53
N ALA A 35 9.51 2.57 -4.56
CA ALA A 35 8.98 1.39 -5.23
C ALA A 35 8.91 1.59 -6.73
N ASP A 36 9.32 0.59 -7.49
CA ASP A 36 9.10 0.59 -8.94
C ASP A 36 7.77 -0.12 -9.24
N SER A 37 7.44 -0.25 -10.54
CA SER A 37 6.15 -0.84 -10.92
C SER A 37 5.99 -2.30 -10.49
N LEU A 38 7.07 -3.07 -10.46
CA LEU A 38 7.01 -4.45 -9.98
C LEU A 38 6.77 -4.49 -8.48
N ASP A 39 7.43 -3.60 -7.75
CA ASP A 39 7.23 -3.50 -6.30
C ASP A 39 5.78 -3.13 -5.98
N VAL A 40 5.19 -2.23 -6.76
CA VAL A 40 3.80 -1.85 -6.55
C VAL A 40 2.86 -3.03 -6.79
N VAL A 41 3.10 -3.81 -7.84
CA VAL A 41 2.30 -5.00 -8.13
C VAL A 41 2.38 -6.01 -6.98
N ASP A 42 3.59 -6.30 -6.51
CA ASP A 42 3.78 -7.22 -5.39
C ASP A 42 3.11 -6.72 -4.13
N LEU A 43 3.21 -5.42 -3.87
CA LEU A 43 2.57 -4.80 -2.72
C LEU A 43 1.06 -4.92 -2.77
N VAL A 44 0.47 -4.65 -3.94
CA VAL A 44 -0.97 -4.74 -4.14
C VAL A 44 -1.43 -6.18 -3.89
N MET A 45 -0.70 -7.17 -4.40
CA MET A 45 -1.05 -8.56 -4.20
C MET A 45 -1.03 -8.94 -2.72
N ALA A 46 -0.02 -8.47 -1.99
CA ALA A 46 0.06 -8.74 -0.55
C ALA A 46 -1.13 -8.13 0.21
N ILE A 47 -1.53 -6.93 -0.18
CA ILE A 47 -2.68 -6.26 0.43
C ILE A 47 -3.97 -6.99 0.10
N GLU A 48 -4.13 -7.44 -1.13
CA GLU A 48 -5.30 -8.22 -1.53
C GLU A 48 -5.44 -9.49 -0.69
N ASP A 49 -4.33 -10.17 -0.45
CA ASP A 49 -4.34 -11.39 0.36
C ASP A 49 -4.68 -11.10 1.82
N GLU A 50 -4.11 -10.03 2.38
CA GLU A 50 -4.29 -9.72 3.80
C GLU A 50 -5.74 -9.32 4.10
N PHE A 51 -6.36 -8.55 3.23
CA PHE A 51 -7.69 -8.00 3.46
C PHE A 51 -8.80 -8.71 2.69
N SER A 52 -8.45 -9.71 1.87
CA SER A 52 -9.40 -10.44 1.04
C SER A 52 -10.22 -9.51 0.13
N VAL A 53 -9.54 -8.54 -0.47
CA VAL A 53 -10.14 -7.60 -1.41
C VAL A 53 -9.49 -7.74 -2.78
N GLU A 54 -10.19 -7.31 -3.82
CA GLU A 54 -9.62 -7.27 -5.17
C GLU A 54 -9.37 -5.82 -5.56
N ILE A 55 -8.17 -5.56 -6.09
CA ILE A 55 -7.80 -4.23 -6.58
C ILE A 55 -7.54 -4.37 -8.08
N PRO A 56 -8.51 -3.99 -8.94
CA PRO A 56 -8.33 -4.08 -10.40
C PRO A 56 -7.17 -3.22 -10.87
N GLU A 57 -6.57 -3.62 -11.98
CA GLU A 57 -5.41 -2.94 -12.53
C GLU A 57 -5.64 -1.45 -12.78
N ASP A 58 -6.83 -1.09 -13.26
CA ASP A 58 -7.16 0.31 -13.49
C ASP A 58 -7.25 1.12 -12.19
N GLN A 59 -7.58 0.47 -11.08
CA GLN A 59 -7.55 1.13 -9.77
C GLN A 59 -6.13 1.29 -9.25
N VAL A 60 -5.27 0.32 -9.54
CA VAL A 60 -3.85 0.40 -9.14
C VAL A 60 -3.20 1.65 -9.73
N GLU A 61 -3.55 2.01 -10.96
CA GLU A 61 -3.02 3.21 -11.61
C GLU A 61 -3.40 4.50 -10.87
N ASN A 62 -4.50 4.49 -10.16
CA ASN A 62 -4.96 5.65 -9.40
C ASN A 62 -4.38 5.70 -7.99
N ILE A 63 -3.75 4.63 -7.55
CA ILE A 63 -3.15 4.55 -6.22
C ILE A 63 -1.74 5.13 -6.29
N LYS A 64 -1.53 6.27 -5.65
CA LYS A 64 -0.24 6.95 -5.64
C LYS A 64 0.35 7.03 -4.24
N THR A 65 -0.51 7.21 -3.24
CA THR A 65 -0.07 7.34 -1.85
C THR A 65 -0.57 6.18 -1.01
N VAL A 66 0.03 6.04 0.17
CA VAL A 66 -0.41 5.05 1.15
C VAL A 66 -1.87 5.29 1.52
N GLY A 67 -2.26 6.56 1.69
CA GLY A 67 -3.65 6.91 2.01
C GLY A 67 -4.65 6.46 0.95
N ASP A 68 -4.24 6.49 -0.32
CA ASP A 68 -5.10 6.01 -1.40
C ASP A 68 -5.40 4.52 -1.24
N ILE A 69 -4.40 3.73 -0.86
CA ILE A 69 -4.57 2.31 -0.59
C ILE A 69 -5.51 2.10 0.59
N VAL A 70 -5.27 2.84 1.67
CA VAL A 70 -6.08 2.72 2.89
C VAL A 70 -7.54 3.00 2.59
N ARG A 71 -7.81 4.08 1.87
CA ARG A 71 -9.20 4.43 1.52
C ARG A 71 -9.85 3.37 0.65
N TYR A 72 -9.11 2.83 -0.32
CA TYR A 72 -9.66 1.79 -1.18
C TYR A 72 -10.04 0.55 -0.37
N VAL A 73 -9.14 0.11 0.50
CA VAL A 73 -9.39 -1.08 1.32
C VAL A 73 -10.58 -0.84 2.27
N GLU A 74 -10.64 0.33 2.90
CA GLU A 74 -11.74 0.64 3.81
C GLU A 74 -13.09 0.68 3.10
N ASP A 75 -13.12 1.17 1.86
CA ASP A 75 -14.34 1.20 1.07
C ASP A 75 -14.85 -0.20 0.71
N LYS A 76 -13.95 -1.17 0.63
CA LYS A 76 -14.30 -2.53 0.22
C LYS A 76 -14.57 -3.47 1.40
N GLN A 77 -14.31 -3.02 2.59
CA GLN A 77 -14.57 -3.84 3.79
C GLN A 77 -16.02 -3.79 4.27
#